data_818b69fda0ddb27e4b4df826d8c09565
#
_entry.id   818b69fda0ddb27e4b4df826d8c09565
#
_cell.length_a   1.000
_cell.length_b   1.000
_cell.length_c   1.000
_cell.angle_alpha   90.00
_cell.angle_beta   90.00
_cell.angle_gamma   90.00
#
_symmetry.space_group_name_H-M   'P 1'
#
loop_
_entity.id
_entity.type
_entity.pdbx_description
1 polymer ?
#
loop_
_entity_poly.entity_id
_entity_poly.type
_entity_poly.pdbx_seq_one_letter_code
_entity_poly.pdbx_strand_id
1 'polypeptide(L)'
;MPSKFRKRIVDSYAEIKRRHREAVSGASLDAAGLSAGKFCESVIRLLQHALTGDSTAFGKHIPNFPDACRQLITLDASTGPESLRILIPRALVFLNTMRGKRGIGHVGGDVEANSIDLATIVRICDWVMCELIRIYHDLPIENAQAIVDSLAAKEVPLVWEVGGKKRVLRPGLNFKQKVLLLLYSQADSAALAEEVFEWSEHPQMAHFRRDVLKPLHATKLIEYDRAEEIVYLSPLGISEVEKVLTDRANTP
;
A
#
# COMPACT_ATOMS: atom_id res chain seq x y z
N MET A 1 4.90 -20.74 0.36
CA MET A 1 3.92 -20.42 -0.71
C MET A 1 4.52 -20.70 -2.09
N PRO A 2 3.85 -21.46 -3.00
CA PRO A 2 4.37 -21.73 -4.34
C PRO A 2 4.56 -20.46 -5.18
N SER A 3 5.64 -20.40 -5.96
CA SER A 3 6.06 -19.19 -6.70
C SER A 3 5.01 -18.65 -7.67
N LYS A 4 4.23 -19.51 -8.32
CA LYS A 4 3.17 -19.14 -9.27
C LYS A 4 2.05 -18.27 -8.64
N PHE A 5 1.73 -18.51 -7.36
CA PHE A 5 0.74 -17.71 -6.61
C PHE A 5 1.39 -16.47 -6.02
N ARG A 6 2.57 -16.64 -5.39
CA ARG A 6 3.29 -15.55 -4.72
C ARG A 6 3.46 -14.34 -5.62
N LYS A 7 4.00 -14.53 -6.83
CA LYS A 7 4.22 -13.42 -7.76
C LYS A 7 2.93 -12.65 -8.05
N ARG A 8 1.84 -13.36 -8.41
CA ARG A 8 0.56 -12.72 -8.77
C ARG A 8 -0.10 -11.99 -7.61
N ILE A 9 0.00 -12.54 -6.39
CA ILE A 9 -0.54 -11.91 -5.19
C ILE A 9 0.24 -10.64 -4.89
N VAL A 10 1.58 -10.70 -4.88
CA VAL A 10 2.44 -9.54 -4.62
C VAL A 10 2.26 -8.47 -5.69
N ASP A 11 2.27 -8.84 -6.98
CA ASP A 11 2.07 -7.89 -8.10
C ASP A 11 0.70 -7.19 -8.01
N SER A 12 -0.38 -7.94 -7.72
CA SER A 12 -1.72 -7.36 -7.60
C SER A 12 -1.86 -6.48 -6.34
N TYR A 13 -1.22 -6.86 -5.25
CA TYR A 13 -1.18 -6.06 -4.03
C TYR A 13 -0.41 -4.74 -4.24
N ALA A 14 0.78 -4.79 -4.83
CA ALA A 14 1.56 -3.60 -5.15
C ALA A 14 0.76 -2.64 -6.06
N GLU A 15 0.03 -3.19 -7.05
CA GLU A 15 -0.84 -2.40 -7.92
C GLU A 15 -1.99 -1.75 -7.15
N ILE A 16 -2.63 -2.43 -6.19
CA ILE A 16 -3.66 -1.85 -5.31
C ILE A 16 -3.08 -0.65 -4.55
N LYS A 17 -1.90 -0.81 -3.94
CA LYS A 17 -1.26 0.26 -3.16
C LYS A 17 -0.89 1.46 -4.06
N ARG A 18 -0.41 1.19 -5.27
CA ARG A 18 -0.11 2.23 -6.27
C ARG A 18 -1.37 2.99 -6.66
N ARG A 19 -2.44 2.28 -7.03
CA ARG A 19 -3.72 2.88 -7.44
C ARG A 19 -4.41 3.62 -6.31
N HIS A 20 -4.28 3.13 -5.09
CA HIS A 20 -4.78 3.85 -3.91
C HIS A 20 -4.10 5.22 -3.76
N ARG A 21 -2.78 5.29 -3.91
CA ARG A 21 -2.05 6.57 -3.86
C ARG A 21 -2.50 7.52 -4.98
N GLU A 22 -2.65 7.01 -6.20
CA GLU A 22 -3.15 7.81 -7.33
C GLU A 22 -4.58 8.34 -7.07
N ALA A 23 -5.45 7.53 -6.48
CA ALA A 23 -6.82 7.92 -6.15
C ALA A 23 -6.87 8.99 -5.05
N VAL A 24 -6.00 8.93 -4.03
CA VAL A 24 -5.85 9.98 -3.02
C VAL A 24 -5.42 11.30 -3.66
N SER A 25 -4.68 11.25 -4.78
CA SER A 25 -4.25 12.42 -5.56
C SER A 25 -5.28 12.88 -6.62
N GLY A 26 -6.50 12.34 -6.60
CA GLY A 26 -7.60 12.75 -7.48
C GLY A 26 -7.81 11.88 -8.73
N ALA A 27 -7.10 10.75 -8.86
CA ALA A 27 -7.37 9.79 -9.93
C ALA A 27 -8.64 8.96 -9.65
N SER A 28 -9.13 8.24 -10.69
CA SER A 28 -10.31 7.38 -10.56
C SER A 28 -10.13 6.28 -9.51
N LEU A 29 -11.16 6.07 -8.68
CA LEU A 29 -11.25 5.00 -7.69
C LEU A 29 -11.37 3.60 -8.33
N ASP A 30 -11.88 3.53 -9.56
CA ASP A 30 -12.17 2.27 -10.26
C ASP A 30 -10.93 1.40 -10.46
N ALA A 31 -9.81 2.03 -10.79
CA ALA A 31 -8.56 1.31 -11.07
C ALA A 31 -8.06 0.50 -9.87
N ALA A 32 -8.20 1.03 -8.66
CA ALA A 32 -7.83 0.35 -7.42
C ALA A 32 -8.75 -0.84 -7.13
N GLY A 33 -10.06 -0.68 -7.34
CA GLY A 33 -11.03 -1.75 -7.16
C GLY A 33 -10.88 -2.89 -8.17
N LEU A 34 -10.52 -2.60 -9.42
CA LEU A 34 -10.19 -3.63 -10.42
C LEU A 34 -8.97 -4.44 -10.01
N SER A 35 -7.96 -3.78 -9.45
CA SER A 35 -6.75 -4.45 -8.94
C SER A 35 -7.06 -5.33 -7.72
N ALA A 36 -7.98 -4.91 -6.84
CA ALA A 36 -8.48 -5.73 -5.75
C ALA A 36 -9.19 -7.01 -6.24
N GLY A 37 -9.91 -6.95 -7.37
CA GLY A 37 -10.48 -8.13 -8.00
C GLY A 37 -9.42 -9.16 -8.41
N LYS A 38 -8.33 -8.71 -9.05
CA LYS A 38 -7.20 -9.59 -9.42
C LYS A 38 -6.51 -10.19 -8.18
N PHE A 39 -6.41 -9.42 -7.12
CA PHE A 39 -5.88 -9.89 -5.83
C PHE A 39 -6.77 -10.99 -5.26
N CYS A 40 -8.09 -10.76 -5.14
CA CYS A 40 -9.05 -11.76 -4.66
C CYS A 40 -8.96 -13.07 -5.47
N GLU A 41 -8.91 -12.98 -6.79
CA GLU A 41 -8.79 -14.14 -7.67
C GLU A 41 -7.46 -14.88 -7.50
N SER A 42 -6.38 -14.20 -7.20
CA SER A 42 -5.08 -14.81 -6.96
C SER A 42 -5.03 -15.50 -5.61
N VAL A 43 -5.61 -14.86 -4.58
CA VAL A 43 -5.66 -15.40 -3.22
C VAL A 43 -6.55 -16.62 -3.15
N ILE A 44 -7.77 -16.62 -3.73
CA ILE A 44 -8.65 -17.80 -3.67
C ILE A 44 -8.02 -19.03 -4.31
N ARG A 45 -7.29 -18.86 -5.42
CA ARG A 45 -6.56 -19.98 -6.05
C ARG A 45 -5.46 -20.54 -5.17
N LEU A 46 -4.78 -19.67 -4.41
CA LEU A 46 -3.83 -20.10 -3.40
C LEU A 46 -4.52 -20.90 -2.30
N LEU A 47 -5.66 -20.41 -1.79
CA LEU A 47 -6.42 -21.09 -0.74
C LEU A 47 -6.95 -22.46 -1.22
N GLN A 48 -7.51 -22.53 -2.43
CA GLN A 48 -7.90 -23.80 -3.04
C GLN A 48 -6.72 -24.79 -3.04
N HIS A 49 -5.58 -24.35 -3.58
CA HIS A 49 -4.39 -25.21 -3.63
C HIS A 49 -3.87 -25.61 -2.25
N ALA A 50 -3.86 -24.69 -1.29
CA ALA A 50 -3.35 -24.96 0.04
C ALA A 50 -4.22 -25.92 0.85
N LEU A 51 -5.54 -25.87 0.67
CA LEU A 51 -6.51 -26.59 1.46
C LEU A 51 -6.98 -27.90 0.80
N THR A 52 -6.93 -28.01 -0.54
CA THR A 52 -7.44 -29.17 -1.27
C THR A 52 -6.40 -29.85 -2.17
N GLY A 53 -5.22 -29.27 -2.32
CA GLY A 53 -4.19 -29.75 -3.25
C GLY A 53 -4.40 -29.35 -4.71
N ASP A 54 -5.58 -28.84 -5.08
CA ASP A 54 -5.90 -28.41 -6.44
C ASP A 54 -6.40 -26.96 -6.48
N SER A 55 -6.38 -26.33 -7.64
CA SER A 55 -6.85 -24.95 -7.80
C SER A 55 -7.37 -24.68 -9.20
N THR A 56 -8.33 -23.78 -9.32
CA THR A 56 -8.76 -23.26 -10.63
C THR A 56 -7.56 -22.68 -11.36
N ALA A 57 -7.30 -23.14 -12.58
CA ALA A 57 -6.16 -22.69 -13.37
C ALA A 57 -6.22 -21.17 -13.64
N PHE A 58 -5.04 -20.52 -13.68
CA PHE A 58 -4.96 -19.12 -14.08
C PHE A 58 -5.44 -18.95 -15.53
N GLY A 59 -6.17 -17.87 -15.78
CA GLY A 59 -6.81 -17.64 -17.08
C GLY A 59 -8.21 -18.26 -17.24
N LYS A 60 -8.59 -19.20 -16.34
CA LYS A 60 -9.98 -19.67 -16.29
C LYS A 60 -10.81 -18.83 -15.32
N HIS A 61 -12.03 -18.54 -15.74
CA HIS A 61 -13.00 -17.86 -14.89
C HIS A 61 -13.35 -18.71 -13.67
N ILE A 62 -13.55 -18.09 -12.50
CA ILE A 62 -14.09 -18.72 -11.30
C ILE A 62 -15.60 -18.46 -11.33
N PRO A 63 -16.43 -19.46 -11.66
CA PRO A 63 -17.87 -19.29 -11.61
C PRO A 63 -18.29 -19.05 -10.16
N ASN A 64 -19.23 -18.14 -9.95
CA ASN A 64 -19.77 -17.82 -8.64
C ASN A 64 -18.68 -17.74 -7.53
N PHE A 65 -17.89 -16.66 -7.56
CA PHE A 65 -16.78 -16.42 -6.61
C PHE A 65 -17.18 -16.58 -5.14
N PRO A 66 -18.36 -16.08 -4.67
CA PRO A 66 -18.82 -16.32 -3.31
C PRO A 66 -19.01 -17.80 -2.96
N ASP A 67 -19.50 -18.62 -3.89
CA ASP A 67 -19.68 -20.04 -3.65
C ASP A 67 -18.33 -20.78 -3.59
N ALA A 68 -17.38 -20.42 -4.42
CA ALA A 68 -16.02 -20.95 -4.33
C ALA A 68 -15.38 -20.64 -2.96
N CYS A 69 -15.61 -19.46 -2.40
CA CYS A 69 -15.18 -19.14 -1.03
C CYS A 69 -15.96 -19.95 0.02
N ARG A 70 -17.28 -20.12 -0.14
CA ARG A 70 -18.10 -20.92 0.79
C ARG A 70 -17.65 -22.37 0.86
N GLN A 71 -17.30 -22.98 -0.27
CA GLN A 71 -16.75 -24.34 -0.30
C GLN A 71 -15.51 -24.48 0.58
N LEU A 72 -14.62 -23.49 0.59
CA LEU A 72 -13.44 -23.53 1.49
C LEU A 72 -13.83 -23.44 2.96
N ILE A 73 -14.86 -22.65 3.29
CA ILE A 73 -15.32 -22.47 4.68
C ILE A 73 -15.90 -23.77 5.26
N THR A 74 -16.46 -24.63 4.41
CA THR A 74 -17.06 -25.91 4.83
C THR A 74 -16.07 -27.08 4.97
N LEU A 75 -14.80 -26.87 4.63
CA LEU A 75 -13.77 -27.88 4.76
C LEU A 75 -13.52 -28.23 6.24
N ASP A 76 -13.11 -29.48 6.48
CA ASP A 76 -12.76 -29.96 7.82
C ASP A 76 -11.62 -29.14 8.45
N ALA A 77 -11.62 -29.03 9.77
CA ALA A 77 -10.63 -28.27 10.52
C ALA A 77 -9.19 -28.78 10.30
N SER A 78 -9.03 -30.05 10.01
CA SER A 78 -7.72 -30.67 9.73
C SER A 78 -7.09 -30.23 8.41
N THR A 79 -7.85 -29.60 7.50
CA THR A 79 -7.32 -29.18 6.18
C THR A 79 -6.40 -27.98 6.25
N GLY A 80 -6.46 -27.17 7.33
CA GLY A 80 -5.56 -26.04 7.50
C GLY A 80 -6.02 -25.01 8.53
N PRO A 81 -5.20 -23.97 8.74
CA PRO A 81 -5.48 -22.90 9.72
C PRO A 81 -6.81 -22.18 9.45
N GLU A 82 -7.48 -21.74 10.51
CA GLU A 82 -8.73 -20.99 10.42
C GLU A 82 -8.62 -19.75 9.53
N SER A 83 -7.50 -19.05 9.58
CA SER A 83 -7.28 -17.87 8.71
C SER A 83 -7.40 -18.21 7.24
N LEU A 84 -6.82 -19.34 6.79
CA LEU A 84 -6.91 -19.75 5.38
C LEU A 84 -8.29 -20.34 5.05
N ARG A 85 -8.90 -21.04 5.99
CA ARG A 85 -10.13 -21.79 5.79
C ARG A 85 -11.38 -20.93 5.96
N ILE A 86 -11.39 -19.99 6.89
CA ILE A 86 -12.59 -19.23 7.31
C ILE A 86 -12.42 -17.73 7.09
N LEU A 87 -11.40 -17.12 7.70
CA LEU A 87 -11.33 -15.67 7.79
C LEU A 87 -11.03 -15.01 6.44
N ILE A 88 -9.99 -15.50 5.76
CA ILE A 88 -9.63 -14.94 4.44
C ILE A 88 -10.74 -15.17 3.41
N PRO A 89 -11.35 -16.36 3.25
CA PRO A 89 -12.48 -16.55 2.34
C PRO A 89 -13.64 -15.58 2.59
N ARG A 90 -14.00 -15.28 3.84
CA ARG A 90 -15.05 -14.31 4.18
C ARG A 90 -14.65 -12.89 3.78
N ALA A 91 -13.41 -12.49 4.02
CA ALA A 91 -12.88 -11.21 3.60
C ALA A 91 -12.88 -11.07 2.07
N LEU A 92 -12.52 -12.13 1.34
CA LEU A 92 -12.55 -12.13 -0.13
C LEU A 92 -13.99 -11.98 -0.68
N VAL A 93 -14.99 -12.61 -0.04
CA VAL A 93 -16.41 -12.42 -0.42
C VAL A 93 -16.80 -10.96 -0.25
N PHE A 94 -16.43 -10.34 0.88
CA PHE A 94 -16.72 -8.91 1.12
C PHE A 94 -16.05 -8.02 0.07
N LEU A 95 -14.75 -8.20 -0.21
CA LEU A 95 -14.02 -7.44 -1.22
C LEU A 95 -14.65 -7.56 -2.62
N ASN A 96 -15.01 -8.79 -3.01
CA ASN A 96 -15.67 -9.04 -4.30
C ASN A 96 -17.07 -8.41 -4.37
N THR A 97 -17.80 -8.40 -3.26
CA THR A 97 -19.12 -7.77 -3.16
C THR A 97 -19.00 -6.24 -3.23
N MET A 98 -18.06 -5.65 -2.49
CA MET A 98 -17.78 -4.21 -2.56
C MET A 98 -17.50 -3.75 -3.98
N ARG A 99 -16.62 -4.47 -4.70
CA ARG A 99 -16.34 -4.19 -6.11
C ARG A 99 -17.60 -4.19 -6.97
N GLY A 100 -18.46 -5.20 -6.82
CA GLY A 100 -19.66 -5.37 -7.65
C GLY A 100 -20.80 -4.42 -7.30
N LYS A 101 -20.90 -3.97 -6.04
CA LYS A 101 -22.06 -3.17 -5.54
C LYS A 101 -21.77 -1.67 -5.44
N ARG A 102 -20.51 -1.26 -5.45
CA ARG A 102 -20.09 0.15 -5.43
C ARG A 102 -19.76 0.72 -6.82
N GLY A 103 -20.26 0.09 -7.88
CA GLY A 103 -20.06 0.60 -9.24
C GLY A 103 -18.61 0.58 -9.75
N ILE A 104 -17.71 -0.09 -9.05
CA ILE A 104 -16.29 -0.14 -9.43
C ILE A 104 -16.12 -0.95 -10.73
N GLY A 105 -15.93 -0.24 -11.83
CA GLY A 105 -15.81 -0.84 -13.16
C GLY A 105 -17.14 -1.22 -13.83
N HIS A 106 -18.29 -0.81 -13.26
CA HIS A 106 -19.62 -1.01 -13.84
C HIS A 106 -20.51 0.18 -13.54
N VAL A 107 -21.36 0.56 -14.47
CA VAL A 107 -22.42 1.57 -14.27
C VAL A 107 -23.59 0.91 -13.53
N GLY A 108 -24.02 1.44 -12.36
CA GLY A 108 -25.26 1.03 -11.71
C GLY A 108 -25.13 0.41 -10.31
N GLY A 109 -24.48 1.06 -9.37
CA GLY A 109 -24.63 0.82 -7.93
C GLY A 109 -25.67 1.76 -7.32
N ASP A 110 -26.23 1.40 -6.16
CA ASP A 110 -27.06 2.30 -5.35
C ASP A 110 -26.26 3.48 -4.77
N VAL A 111 -24.96 3.29 -4.60
CA VAL A 111 -23.99 4.29 -4.15
C VAL A 111 -22.70 4.13 -4.96
N GLU A 112 -22.17 5.22 -5.47
CA GLU A 112 -20.88 5.24 -6.15
C GLU A 112 -19.70 5.01 -5.17
N ALA A 113 -18.62 4.44 -5.68
CA ALA A 113 -17.42 4.22 -4.90
C ALA A 113 -16.88 5.55 -4.33
N ASN A 114 -16.48 5.52 -3.08
CA ASN A 114 -15.94 6.68 -2.38
C ASN A 114 -14.61 6.36 -1.68
N SER A 115 -13.99 7.36 -1.07
CA SER A 115 -12.68 7.22 -0.41
C SER A 115 -12.71 6.26 0.78
N ILE A 116 -13.85 6.14 1.50
CA ILE A 116 -14.01 5.21 2.62
C ILE A 116 -14.05 3.77 2.10
N ASP A 117 -14.79 3.53 1.01
CA ASP A 117 -14.85 2.21 0.37
C ASP A 117 -13.45 1.76 -0.07
N LEU A 118 -12.70 2.67 -0.71
CA LEU A 118 -11.34 2.39 -1.15
C LEU A 118 -10.38 2.12 0.02
N ALA A 119 -10.43 2.94 1.06
CA ALA A 119 -9.61 2.73 2.26
C ALA A 119 -9.93 1.38 2.93
N THR A 120 -11.22 0.99 2.98
CA THR A 120 -11.66 -0.30 3.52
C THR A 120 -11.11 -1.46 2.68
N ILE A 121 -11.21 -1.39 1.35
CA ILE A 121 -10.65 -2.40 0.44
C ILE A 121 -9.15 -2.57 0.68
N VAL A 122 -8.40 -1.47 0.74
CA VAL A 122 -6.94 -1.51 0.94
C VAL A 122 -6.59 -2.13 2.28
N ARG A 123 -7.26 -1.74 3.37
CA ARG A 123 -7.02 -2.29 4.71
C ARG A 123 -7.29 -3.79 4.81
N ILE A 124 -8.33 -4.27 4.13
CA ILE A 124 -8.59 -5.71 4.08
C ILE A 124 -7.51 -6.44 3.27
N CYS A 125 -7.05 -5.87 2.16
CA CYS A 125 -5.93 -6.45 1.41
C CYS A 125 -4.62 -6.46 2.24
N ASP A 126 -4.34 -5.40 3.00
CA ASP A 126 -3.21 -5.34 3.94
C ASP A 126 -3.30 -6.48 4.95
N TRP A 127 -4.46 -6.65 5.58
CA TRP A 127 -4.70 -7.73 6.55
C TRP A 127 -4.54 -9.12 5.93
N VAL A 128 -5.09 -9.36 4.73
CA VAL A 128 -4.93 -10.64 4.03
C VAL A 128 -3.46 -10.93 3.75
N MET A 129 -2.70 -9.91 3.31
CA MET A 129 -1.25 -10.06 3.11
C MET A 129 -0.51 -10.40 4.40
N CYS A 130 -0.82 -9.73 5.53
CA CYS A 130 -0.25 -10.04 6.84
C CYS A 130 -0.50 -11.50 7.23
N GLU A 131 -1.74 -11.98 7.11
CA GLU A 131 -2.09 -13.36 7.43
C GLU A 131 -1.35 -14.38 6.55
N LEU A 132 -1.25 -14.11 5.24
CA LEU A 132 -0.50 -14.98 4.33
C LEU A 132 1.00 -14.99 4.68
N ILE A 133 1.60 -13.84 4.97
CA ILE A 133 3.02 -13.76 5.36
C ILE A 133 3.23 -14.49 6.68
N ARG A 134 2.40 -14.22 7.69
CA ARG A 134 2.46 -14.88 9.00
C ARG A 134 2.45 -16.41 8.87
N ILE A 135 1.50 -16.95 8.10
CA ILE A 135 1.31 -18.40 7.98
C ILE A 135 2.42 -19.06 7.15
N TYR A 136 2.82 -18.44 6.03
CA TYR A 136 3.79 -19.06 5.13
C TYR A 136 5.26 -18.84 5.51
N HIS A 137 5.54 -17.95 6.46
CA HIS A 137 6.89 -17.69 6.98
C HIS A 137 7.02 -18.03 8.46
N ASP A 138 5.95 -18.49 9.11
CA ASP A 138 5.91 -18.80 10.55
C ASP A 138 6.41 -17.62 11.41
N LEU A 139 5.89 -16.43 11.13
CA LEU A 139 6.30 -15.20 11.79
C LEU A 139 5.23 -14.73 12.79
N PRO A 140 5.65 -14.02 13.86
CA PRO A 140 4.75 -13.22 14.68
C PRO A 140 4.00 -12.19 13.83
N ILE A 141 2.80 -11.79 14.29
CA ILE A 141 1.94 -10.86 13.52
C ILE A 141 2.62 -9.50 13.31
N GLU A 142 3.38 -9.04 14.30
CA GLU A 142 4.11 -7.77 14.27
C GLU A 142 5.16 -7.76 13.15
N ASN A 143 5.87 -8.87 12.98
CA ASN A 143 6.87 -9.02 11.92
C ASN A 143 6.21 -9.12 10.53
N ALA A 144 5.08 -9.83 10.43
CA ALA A 144 4.30 -9.89 9.21
C ALA A 144 3.77 -8.49 8.82
N GLN A 145 3.30 -7.72 9.79
CA GLN A 145 2.85 -6.34 9.59
C GLN A 145 4.00 -5.46 9.09
N ALA A 146 5.17 -5.52 9.71
CA ALA A 146 6.35 -4.76 9.27
C ALA A 146 6.75 -5.07 7.82
N ILE A 147 6.65 -6.34 7.40
CA ILE A 147 6.88 -6.73 6.00
C ILE A 147 5.81 -6.13 5.08
N VAL A 148 4.54 -6.18 5.45
CA VAL A 148 3.44 -5.58 4.66
C VAL A 148 3.63 -4.08 4.54
N ASP A 149 4.00 -3.40 5.62
CA ASP A 149 4.28 -1.98 5.63
C ASP A 149 5.47 -1.63 4.72
N SER A 150 6.50 -2.48 4.71
CA SER A 150 7.64 -2.32 3.79
C SER A 150 7.27 -2.55 2.33
N LEU A 151 6.39 -3.51 2.03
CA LEU A 151 5.84 -3.72 0.67
C LEU A 151 4.92 -2.57 0.24
N ALA A 152 4.30 -1.94 1.21
CA ALA A 152 3.49 -0.74 1.04
C ALA A 152 4.33 0.54 1.08
N ALA A 153 5.60 0.44 1.54
CA ALA A 153 6.53 1.55 1.54
C ALA A 153 6.62 2.12 0.12
N LYS A 154 6.48 3.41 0.07
CA LYS A 154 6.39 4.16 -1.16
C LYS A 154 7.72 4.01 -1.91
N GLU A 155 7.77 3.17 -2.94
CA GLU A 155 8.81 3.35 -3.95
C GLU A 155 8.61 4.74 -4.55
N VAL A 156 9.32 5.71 -4.03
CA VAL A 156 9.41 7.03 -4.63
C VAL A 156 10.51 6.93 -5.68
N PRO A 157 10.18 6.90 -6.98
CA PRO A 157 11.17 6.66 -8.05
C PRO A 157 12.30 7.69 -8.06
N LEU A 158 12.14 8.75 -7.26
CA LEU A 158 13.08 9.87 -7.13
C LEU A 158 13.96 9.77 -5.89
N VAL A 159 13.76 8.77 -5.03
CA VAL A 159 14.57 8.55 -3.82
C VAL A 159 15.26 7.22 -3.93
N TRP A 160 16.58 7.26 -3.87
CA TRP A 160 17.44 6.09 -3.86
C TRP A 160 17.94 5.83 -2.45
N GLU A 161 17.79 4.60 -2.01
CA GLU A 161 18.30 4.14 -0.73
C GLU A 161 19.58 3.31 -0.93
N VAL A 162 20.66 3.68 -0.26
CA VAL A 162 21.95 3.02 -0.34
C VAL A 162 22.69 3.12 0.98
N GLY A 163 23.11 1.97 1.53
CA GLY A 163 23.91 1.93 2.76
C GLY A 163 23.21 2.59 3.96
N GLY A 164 21.86 2.49 4.08
CA GLY A 164 21.08 3.12 5.14
C GLY A 164 20.86 4.62 4.99
N LYS A 165 21.29 5.22 3.87
CA LYS A 165 21.08 6.62 3.55
C LYS A 165 20.15 6.77 2.36
N LYS A 166 19.40 7.87 2.32
CA LYS A 166 18.52 8.19 1.20
C LYS A 166 19.04 9.37 0.40
N ARG A 167 18.86 9.33 -0.91
CA ARG A 167 19.22 10.43 -1.82
C ARG A 167 18.10 10.72 -2.80
N VAL A 168 17.85 12.01 -3.01
CA VAL A 168 16.90 12.47 -4.01
C VAL A 168 17.60 12.53 -5.37
N LEU A 169 17.12 11.74 -6.33
CA LEU A 169 17.74 11.61 -7.65
C LEU A 169 17.29 12.70 -8.65
N ARG A 170 16.25 13.50 -8.33
CA ARG A 170 15.75 14.55 -9.23
C ARG A 170 16.54 15.84 -9.07
N PRO A 171 17.28 16.28 -10.10
CA PRO A 171 17.96 17.58 -10.09
C PRO A 171 16.93 18.72 -10.09
N GLY A 172 17.35 19.87 -9.58
CA GLY A 172 16.52 21.10 -9.60
C GLY A 172 15.49 21.24 -8.49
N LEU A 173 15.33 20.22 -7.63
CA LEU A 173 14.46 20.34 -6.45
C LEU A 173 15.15 21.19 -5.38
N ASN A 174 14.40 22.13 -4.78
CA ASN A 174 14.86 22.86 -3.62
C ASN A 174 14.84 22.00 -2.35
N PHE A 175 15.52 22.45 -1.29
CA PHE A 175 15.64 21.66 -0.05
C PHE A 175 14.29 21.34 0.61
N LYS A 176 13.29 22.23 0.51
CA LYS A 176 11.95 21.97 1.04
C LYS A 176 11.28 20.80 0.31
N GLN A 177 11.35 20.78 -1.01
CA GLN A 177 10.83 19.68 -1.83
C GLN A 177 11.59 18.36 -1.57
N LYS A 178 12.92 18.42 -1.42
CA LYS A 178 13.71 17.24 -1.04
C LYS A 178 13.27 16.68 0.30
N VAL A 179 13.09 17.52 1.32
CA VAL A 179 12.63 17.09 2.66
C VAL A 179 11.27 16.42 2.58
N LEU A 180 10.30 17.03 1.89
CA LEU A 180 8.97 16.44 1.73
C LEU A 180 9.03 15.07 1.03
N LEU A 181 9.83 14.91 -0.04
CA LEU A 181 10.03 13.65 -0.74
C LEU A 181 10.69 12.58 0.13
N LEU A 182 11.70 12.96 0.91
CA LEU A 182 12.41 12.06 1.82
C LEU A 182 11.48 11.54 2.90
N LEU A 183 10.72 12.42 3.56
CA LEU A 183 9.70 12.01 4.54
C LEU A 183 8.59 11.17 3.91
N TYR A 184 8.16 11.51 2.70
CA TYR A 184 7.17 10.74 1.96
C TYR A 184 7.64 9.32 1.64
N SER A 185 8.94 9.11 1.46
CA SER A 185 9.53 7.78 1.22
C SER A 185 9.65 6.91 2.47
N GLN A 186 9.44 7.45 3.67
CA GLN A 186 9.44 6.69 4.91
C GLN A 186 8.11 5.96 5.12
N ALA A 187 8.15 4.78 5.74
CA ALA A 187 6.96 3.99 6.03
C ALA A 187 5.95 4.80 6.88
N ASP A 188 6.45 5.44 7.94
CA ASP A 188 5.63 6.22 8.87
C ASP A 188 5.51 7.70 8.46
N SER A 189 6.06 8.07 7.30
CA SER A 189 6.13 9.46 6.86
C SER A 189 6.81 10.39 7.89
N ALA A 190 7.77 9.85 8.65
CA ALA A 190 8.51 10.53 9.71
C ALA A 190 9.98 10.13 9.70
N ALA A 191 10.86 11.00 10.19
CA ALA A 191 12.29 10.73 10.40
C ALA A 191 12.89 11.71 11.40
N LEU A 192 14.06 11.40 11.96
CA LEU A 192 14.83 12.34 12.77
C LEU A 192 15.27 13.54 11.91
N ALA A 193 15.27 14.71 12.50
CA ALA A 193 15.70 15.94 11.83
C ALA A 193 17.13 15.85 11.29
N GLU A 194 18.01 15.12 12.02
CA GLU A 194 19.40 14.87 11.63
C GLU A 194 19.49 13.97 10.39
N GLU A 195 18.68 12.91 10.32
CA GLU A 195 18.62 12.03 9.16
C GLU A 195 18.15 12.78 7.90
N VAL A 196 17.06 13.55 8.04
CA VAL A 196 16.51 14.34 6.92
C VAL A 196 17.51 15.41 6.47
N PHE A 197 18.23 16.02 7.39
CA PHE A 197 19.31 16.96 7.10
C PHE A 197 20.41 16.26 6.25
N GLU A 198 20.90 15.11 6.70
CA GLU A 198 21.95 14.36 6.01
C GLU A 198 21.48 13.91 4.61
N TRP A 199 20.28 13.33 4.50
CA TRP A 199 19.73 12.83 3.25
C TRP A 199 19.39 13.94 2.24
N SER A 200 19.03 15.13 2.74
CA SER A 200 18.78 16.30 1.87
C SER A 200 20.04 16.92 1.28
N GLU A 201 21.22 16.51 1.80
CA GLU A 201 22.53 17.05 1.42
C GLU A 201 22.63 18.58 1.69
N HIS A 202 21.96 19.06 2.75
CA HIS A 202 22.05 20.46 3.12
C HIS A 202 23.38 20.78 3.82
N PRO A 203 24.08 21.86 3.47
CA PRO A 203 25.46 22.10 3.94
C PRO A 203 25.55 22.47 5.44
N GLN A 204 24.48 23.01 6.05
CA GLN A 204 24.57 23.53 7.41
C GLN A 204 23.26 23.35 8.19
N MET A 205 23.31 22.64 9.31
CA MET A 205 22.16 22.28 10.15
C MET A 205 21.39 23.49 10.68
N ALA A 206 22.09 24.54 11.14
CA ALA A 206 21.43 25.74 11.65
C ALA A 206 20.57 26.44 10.60
N HIS A 207 21.07 26.55 9.36
CA HIS A 207 20.32 27.08 8.23
C HIS A 207 19.20 26.14 7.80
N PHE A 208 19.44 24.83 7.80
CA PHE A 208 18.42 23.82 7.51
C PHE A 208 17.20 23.97 8.43
N ARG A 209 17.42 24.06 9.74
CA ARG A 209 16.33 24.28 10.71
C ARG A 209 15.60 25.59 10.48
N ARG A 210 16.34 26.69 10.21
CA ARG A 210 15.77 28.04 10.03
C ARG A 210 15.03 28.20 8.71
N ASP A 211 15.64 27.76 7.60
CA ASP A 211 15.22 28.12 6.23
C ASP A 211 14.40 27.00 5.56
N VAL A 212 14.46 25.76 6.09
CA VAL A 212 13.73 24.62 5.55
C VAL A 212 12.68 24.13 6.53
N LEU A 213 13.05 23.64 7.72
CA LEU A 213 12.09 23.03 8.65
C LEU A 213 11.10 24.05 9.22
N LYS A 214 11.56 25.22 9.68
CA LYS A 214 10.67 26.24 10.24
C LYS A 214 9.62 26.73 9.26
N PRO A 215 9.93 27.07 8.00
CA PRO A 215 8.92 27.44 7.01
C PRO A 215 7.97 26.31 6.65
N LEU A 216 8.44 25.07 6.49
CA LEU A 216 7.59 23.91 6.23
C LEU A 216 6.59 23.65 7.36
N HIS A 217 7.04 23.78 8.62
CA HIS A 217 6.19 23.67 9.80
C HIS A 217 5.16 24.83 9.85
N ALA A 218 5.59 26.07 9.60
CA ALA A 218 4.70 27.23 9.58
C ALA A 218 3.60 27.11 8.51
N THR A 219 3.89 26.49 7.38
CA THR A 219 2.91 26.20 6.31
C THR A 219 2.14 24.91 6.51
N LYS A 220 2.34 24.21 7.64
CA LYS A 220 1.68 22.95 8.00
C LYS A 220 1.93 21.81 7.00
N LEU A 221 3.00 21.86 6.23
CA LEU A 221 3.41 20.77 5.35
C LEU A 221 4.13 19.66 6.13
N ILE A 222 4.72 20.00 7.26
CA ILE A 222 5.30 19.08 8.24
C ILE A 222 4.87 19.48 9.65
N GLU A 223 4.93 18.52 10.59
CA GLU A 223 5.04 18.78 12.01
C GLU A 223 6.49 18.54 12.43
N TYR A 224 7.09 19.49 13.15
CA TYR A 224 8.44 19.34 13.69
C TYR A 224 8.40 19.37 15.19
N ASP A 225 8.49 18.18 15.81
CA ASP A 225 8.67 18.01 17.24
C ASP A 225 10.11 18.33 17.61
N ARG A 226 10.31 19.46 18.29
CA ARG A 226 11.64 19.95 18.68
C ARG A 226 12.17 19.26 19.93
N ALA A 227 11.31 18.63 20.72
CA ALA A 227 11.73 17.94 21.94
C ALA A 227 12.34 16.58 21.57
N GLU A 228 11.69 15.88 20.66
CA GLU A 228 12.12 14.55 20.18
C GLU A 228 12.98 14.63 18.90
N GLU A 229 13.17 15.85 18.34
CA GLU A 229 13.88 16.07 17.06
C GLU A 229 13.31 15.25 15.89
N ILE A 230 11.99 14.98 15.91
CA ILE A 230 11.30 14.20 14.87
C ILE A 230 10.52 15.14 13.94
N VAL A 231 10.57 14.85 12.65
CA VAL A 231 9.83 15.55 11.61
C VAL A 231 8.81 14.60 10.98
N TYR A 232 7.54 14.98 11.03
CA TYR A 232 6.42 14.24 10.47
C TYR A 232 5.88 14.94 9.23
N LEU A 233 5.62 14.19 8.16
CA LEU A 233 4.94 14.73 6.98
C LEU A 233 3.44 14.82 7.24
N SER A 234 2.87 16.00 7.04
CA SER A 234 1.43 16.21 7.20
C SER A 234 0.63 15.73 5.98
N PRO A 235 -0.71 15.57 6.10
CA PRO A 235 -1.57 15.32 4.94
C PRO A 235 -1.45 16.37 3.83
N LEU A 236 -1.24 17.64 4.18
CA LEU A 236 -0.99 18.71 3.20
C LEU A 236 0.38 18.54 2.52
N GLY A 237 1.41 18.11 3.29
CA GLY A 237 2.73 17.78 2.75
C GLY A 237 2.67 16.58 1.80
N ILE A 238 1.87 15.57 2.11
CA ILE A 238 1.63 14.44 1.20
C ILE A 238 1.06 14.93 -0.13
N SER A 239 0.01 15.76 -0.10
CA SER A 239 -0.62 16.29 -1.31
C SER A 239 0.36 17.13 -2.15
N GLU A 240 1.27 17.87 -1.49
CA GLU A 240 2.28 18.66 -2.19
C GLU A 240 3.34 17.78 -2.89
N VAL A 241 3.78 16.70 -2.24
CA VAL A 241 4.68 15.72 -2.86
C VAL A 241 4.03 15.05 -4.06
N GLU A 242 2.78 14.66 -3.95
CA GLU A 242 2.05 13.99 -5.03
C GLU A 242 1.92 14.86 -6.28
N LYS A 243 1.73 16.19 -6.12
CA LYS A 243 1.80 17.13 -7.24
C LYS A 243 3.18 17.10 -7.91
N VAL A 244 4.26 17.15 -7.13
CA VAL A 244 5.63 17.08 -7.64
C VAL A 244 5.90 15.77 -8.40
N LEU A 245 5.30 14.66 -7.96
CA LEU A 245 5.42 13.36 -8.62
C LEU A 245 4.60 13.29 -9.91
N THR A 246 3.43 13.94 -9.95
CA THR A 246 2.49 13.94 -11.09
C THR A 246 2.97 14.85 -12.22
N ASP A 247 3.59 15.99 -11.92
CA ASP A 247 4.15 16.91 -12.93
C ASP A 247 5.21 16.26 -13.84
N ARG A 248 5.62 15.04 -13.54
CA ARG A 248 6.54 14.23 -14.35
C ARG A 248 5.87 13.57 -15.55
N ALA A 249 4.54 13.41 -15.55
CA ALA A 249 3.82 12.78 -16.67
C ALA A 249 3.74 13.65 -17.93
N ASN A 250 4.11 14.95 -17.83
CA ASN A 250 3.99 15.94 -18.89
C ASN A 250 5.33 16.52 -19.39
N THR A 251 6.48 15.91 -19.02
CA THR A 251 7.77 16.32 -19.59
C THR A 251 8.25 15.24 -20.57
N PRO A 252 8.50 15.59 -21.84
CA PRO A 252 8.89 14.67 -22.91
C PRO A 252 10.22 13.96 -22.65
#